data_074c6b950fe20eaf22247a60f02b95f8
#
_entry.id   074c6b950fe20eaf22247a60f02b95f8
#
_cell.length_a   1.000
_cell.length_b   1.000
_cell.length_c   1.000
_cell.angle_alpha   90.00
_cell.angle_beta   90.00
_cell.angle_gamma   90.00
#
_symmetry.space_group_name_H-M   'P 1'
#
loop_
_entity.id
_entity.type
_entity.pdbx_description
1 polymer ?
#
loop_
_entity_poly.entity_id
_entity_poly.type
_entity_poly.pdbx_seq_one_letter_code
_entity_poly.pdbx_strand_id
1 'polypeptide(L)'
;MRSSCLAGSILLLCAPLHAVACWERAAQRYGLTAELLYAVARVESDLNPRAVNRSHLQRTGSYDIGLMQINSSHLRTLARHGITEAQLYEPCTNIQVGAWLLAHSFARNGVSWDAVGAYNAACSELKGTACTQARARYAWQVYRKLPASRATLAVDAANPPSIAAPEHAVVPVALMARVSP
;
A
#
# COMPACT_ATOMS: atom_id res chain seq x y z
N MET A 1 -18.04 -61.31 0.05
CA MET A 1 -17.54 -60.23 0.90
C MET A 1 -16.93 -59.16 0.00
N ARG A 2 -17.63 -58.06 -0.21
CA ARG A 2 -17.19 -56.93 -1.06
C ARG A 2 -16.76 -55.79 -0.14
N SER A 3 -15.44 -55.48 -0.14
CA SER A 3 -14.90 -54.32 0.59
C SER A 3 -15.01 -53.09 -0.28
N SER A 4 -15.85 -52.12 0.10
CA SER A 4 -15.91 -50.79 -0.52
C SER A 4 -14.87 -49.89 0.13
N CYS A 5 -13.83 -49.50 -0.62
CA CYS A 5 -12.92 -48.43 -0.20
C CYS A 5 -13.59 -47.07 -0.49
N LEU A 6 -13.93 -46.33 0.59
CA LEU A 6 -14.33 -44.91 0.52
C LEU A 6 -13.07 -44.07 0.36
N ALA A 7 -12.87 -43.53 -0.84
CA ALA A 7 -11.85 -42.51 -1.09
C ALA A 7 -12.37 -41.16 -0.62
N GLY A 8 -11.90 -40.75 0.57
CA GLY A 8 -12.16 -39.40 1.09
C GLY A 8 -11.31 -38.35 0.35
N SER A 9 -11.95 -37.48 -0.43
CA SER A 9 -11.30 -36.31 -1.05
C SER A 9 -10.99 -35.27 0.05
N ILE A 10 -9.72 -35.13 0.38
CA ILE A 10 -9.22 -34.03 1.22
C ILE A 10 -9.12 -32.80 0.31
N LEU A 11 -10.10 -31.89 0.38
CA LEU A 11 -9.98 -30.54 -0.16
C LEU A 11 -8.98 -29.76 0.72
N LEU A 12 -7.75 -29.62 0.25
CA LEU A 12 -6.79 -28.68 0.85
C LEU A 12 -7.26 -27.25 0.60
N LEU A 13 -7.77 -26.59 1.64
CA LEU A 13 -7.98 -25.13 1.64
C LEU A 13 -6.62 -24.41 1.67
N CYS A 14 -6.10 -24.09 0.49
CA CYS A 14 -4.77 -23.46 0.32
C CYS A 14 -4.84 -21.92 0.12
N ALA A 15 -5.94 -21.26 0.51
CA ALA A 15 -6.19 -19.85 0.20
C ALA A 15 -5.49 -18.79 1.09
N PRO A 16 -5.22 -18.97 2.40
CA PRO A 16 -4.68 -17.86 3.22
C PRO A 16 -3.17 -17.62 3.06
N LEU A 17 -2.39 -18.62 2.71
CA LEU A 17 -0.92 -18.52 2.62
C LEU A 17 -0.43 -17.59 1.50
N HIS A 18 -1.13 -17.51 0.39
CA HIS A 18 -0.74 -16.67 -0.76
C HIS A 18 -0.88 -15.16 -0.47
N ALA A 19 -1.90 -14.76 0.27
CA ALA A 19 -2.13 -13.35 0.59
C ALA A 19 -1.05 -12.81 1.54
N VAL A 20 -0.67 -13.56 2.58
CA VAL A 20 0.41 -13.18 3.51
C VAL A 20 1.73 -13.03 2.76
N ALA A 21 2.04 -13.96 1.86
CA ALA A 21 3.27 -13.94 1.06
C ALA A 21 3.37 -12.70 0.14
N CYS A 22 2.26 -12.06 -0.25
CA CYS A 22 2.30 -10.84 -1.07
C CYS A 22 2.71 -9.62 -0.26
N TRP A 23 2.19 -9.48 0.97
CA TRP A 23 2.54 -8.37 1.87
C TRP A 23 4.03 -8.41 2.22
N GLU A 24 4.51 -9.57 2.66
CA GLU A 24 5.91 -9.76 3.03
C GLU A 24 6.86 -9.52 1.85
N ARG A 25 6.53 -10.04 0.67
CA ARG A 25 7.35 -9.87 -0.54
C ARG A 25 7.41 -8.42 -0.99
N ALA A 26 6.30 -7.69 -0.94
CA ALA A 26 6.26 -6.27 -1.27
C ALA A 26 7.04 -5.46 -0.23
N ALA A 27 6.85 -5.74 1.05
CA ALA A 27 7.56 -5.10 2.15
C ALA A 27 9.08 -5.26 2.00
N GLN A 28 9.55 -6.49 1.82
CA GLN A 28 10.98 -6.79 1.63
C GLN A 28 11.55 -6.09 0.39
N ARG A 29 10.81 -6.11 -0.74
CA ARG A 29 11.27 -5.51 -1.99
C ARG A 29 11.49 -4.01 -1.91
N TYR A 30 10.68 -3.32 -1.11
CA TYR A 30 10.66 -1.85 -1.06
C TYR A 30 11.14 -1.29 0.28
N GLY A 31 11.71 -2.11 1.17
CA GLY A 31 12.23 -1.66 2.47
C GLY A 31 11.14 -1.12 3.40
N LEU A 32 9.95 -1.70 3.34
CA LEU A 32 8.78 -1.36 4.15
C LEU A 32 8.45 -2.48 5.14
N THR A 33 7.46 -2.29 6.01
CA THR A 33 6.90 -3.37 6.81
C THR A 33 5.57 -3.85 6.24
N ALA A 34 5.30 -5.15 6.34
CA ALA A 34 4.04 -5.74 5.87
C ALA A 34 2.84 -5.14 6.62
N GLU A 35 3.01 -4.86 7.90
CA GLU A 35 1.97 -4.25 8.75
C GLU A 35 1.61 -2.84 8.28
N LEU A 36 2.61 -2.05 7.84
CA LEU A 36 2.34 -0.70 7.30
C LEU A 36 1.54 -0.80 6.01
N LEU A 37 1.95 -1.67 5.08
CA LEU A 37 1.22 -1.89 3.83
C LEU A 37 -0.21 -2.36 4.08
N TYR A 38 -0.38 -3.30 5.01
CA TYR A 38 -1.70 -3.79 5.41
C TYR A 38 -2.56 -2.68 6.03
N ALA A 39 -1.98 -1.84 6.92
CA ALA A 39 -2.67 -0.72 7.54
C ALA A 39 -3.12 0.32 6.50
N VAL A 40 -2.28 0.62 5.51
CA VAL A 40 -2.63 1.48 4.36
C VAL A 40 -3.82 0.89 3.61
N ALA A 41 -3.78 -0.37 3.21
CA ALA A 41 -4.87 -1.02 2.48
C ALA A 41 -6.18 -1.08 3.29
N ARG A 42 -6.10 -1.21 4.62
CA ARG A 42 -7.24 -1.09 5.53
C ARG A 42 -7.88 0.30 5.50
N VAL A 43 -7.09 1.34 5.32
CA VAL A 43 -7.60 2.72 5.20
C VAL A 43 -8.17 2.96 3.81
N GLU A 44 -7.49 2.49 2.77
CA GLU A 44 -7.85 2.77 1.38
C GLU A 44 -9.13 2.09 0.92
N SER A 45 -9.30 0.83 1.25
CA SER A 45 -10.41 0.02 0.70
C SER A 45 -11.04 -0.96 1.69
N ASP A 46 -10.59 -0.96 2.94
CA ASP A 46 -10.88 -2.03 3.91
C ASP A 46 -10.58 -3.43 3.36
N LEU A 47 -9.45 -3.54 2.64
CA LEU A 47 -8.95 -4.77 1.99
C LEU A 47 -9.82 -5.28 0.83
N ASN A 48 -10.61 -4.43 0.20
CA ASN A 48 -11.42 -4.82 -0.95
C ASN A 48 -10.59 -4.74 -2.26
N PRO A 49 -10.23 -5.85 -2.90
CA PRO A 49 -9.43 -5.83 -4.13
C PRO A 49 -10.20 -5.27 -5.34
N ARG A 50 -11.53 -5.21 -5.25
CA ARG A 50 -12.41 -4.71 -6.32
C ARG A 50 -12.90 -3.28 -6.06
N ALA A 51 -12.37 -2.60 -5.04
CA ALA A 51 -12.75 -1.23 -4.75
C ALA A 51 -12.39 -0.30 -5.91
N VAL A 52 -13.32 0.60 -6.24
CA VAL A 52 -13.09 1.68 -7.21
C VAL A 52 -13.66 2.96 -6.63
N ASN A 53 -12.82 3.97 -6.43
CA ASN A 53 -13.26 5.28 -5.97
C ASN A 53 -13.26 6.28 -7.11
N ARG A 54 -14.44 6.76 -7.50
CA ARG A 54 -14.65 7.76 -8.54
C ARG A 54 -15.11 9.12 -8.00
N SER A 55 -15.07 9.32 -6.68
CA SER A 55 -15.61 10.53 -6.03
C SER A 55 -14.95 11.84 -6.50
N HIS A 56 -13.71 11.76 -6.97
CA HIS A 56 -12.94 12.90 -7.45
C HIS A 56 -12.77 12.94 -8.97
N LEU A 57 -13.36 11.99 -9.72
CA LEU A 57 -13.19 11.85 -11.17
C LEU A 57 -13.50 13.14 -11.95
N GLN A 58 -14.60 13.82 -11.61
CA GLN A 58 -15.00 15.06 -12.28
C GLN A 58 -13.98 16.19 -12.08
N ARG A 59 -13.28 16.21 -10.94
CA ARG A 59 -12.29 17.24 -10.59
C ARG A 59 -10.92 16.93 -11.17
N THR A 60 -10.48 15.67 -11.10
CA THR A 60 -9.08 15.27 -11.37
C THR A 60 -8.90 14.54 -12.69
N GLY A 61 -9.98 14.08 -13.32
CA GLY A 61 -9.92 13.21 -14.50
C GLY A 61 -9.41 11.80 -14.19
N SER A 62 -9.30 11.43 -12.91
CA SER A 62 -8.74 10.15 -12.47
C SER A 62 -9.59 9.49 -11.38
N TYR A 63 -9.37 8.20 -11.14
CA TYR A 63 -10.06 7.39 -10.14
C TYR A 63 -9.07 6.41 -9.52
N ASP A 64 -9.44 5.80 -8.39
CA ASP A 64 -8.55 4.91 -7.65
C ASP A 64 -9.01 3.46 -7.72
N ILE A 65 -8.06 2.52 -7.75
CA ILE A 65 -8.28 1.11 -8.12
C ILE A 65 -7.70 0.16 -7.07
N GLY A 66 -8.53 -0.76 -6.60
CA GLY A 66 -8.14 -1.96 -5.86
C GLY A 66 -7.77 -1.72 -4.39
N LEU A 67 -7.08 -2.70 -3.81
CA LEU A 67 -6.73 -2.78 -2.38
C LEU A 67 -6.11 -1.50 -1.82
N MET A 68 -5.11 -0.98 -2.51
CA MET A 68 -4.33 0.19 -2.09
C MET A 68 -4.70 1.45 -2.86
N GLN A 69 -5.87 1.46 -3.53
CA GLN A 69 -6.46 2.58 -4.24
C GLN A 69 -5.44 3.30 -5.16
N ILE A 70 -4.89 2.52 -6.10
CA ILE A 70 -3.91 3.03 -7.06
C ILE A 70 -4.61 3.99 -8.02
N ASN A 71 -4.15 5.25 -8.06
CA ASN A 71 -4.74 6.24 -8.94
C ASN A 71 -4.49 5.92 -10.42
N SER A 72 -5.54 6.03 -11.24
CA SER A 72 -5.51 5.71 -12.68
C SER A 72 -4.55 6.60 -13.48
N SER A 73 -4.12 7.75 -12.96
CA SER A 73 -3.08 8.57 -13.58
C SER A 73 -1.74 7.86 -13.71
N HIS A 74 -1.49 6.83 -12.87
CA HIS A 74 -0.29 6.00 -12.95
C HIS A 74 -0.32 4.96 -14.07
N LEU A 75 -1.48 4.69 -14.71
CA LEU A 75 -1.61 3.62 -15.71
C LEU A 75 -0.64 3.75 -16.88
N ARG A 76 -0.36 4.97 -17.33
CA ARG A 76 0.64 5.21 -18.40
C ARG A 76 2.04 4.75 -17.98
N THR A 77 2.44 5.03 -16.75
CA THR A 77 3.73 4.60 -16.21
C THR A 77 3.75 3.10 -15.98
N LEU A 78 2.69 2.54 -15.42
CA LEU A 78 2.55 1.12 -15.14
C LEU A 78 2.57 0.26 -16.42
N ALA A 79 1.97 0.75 -17.50
CA ALA A 79 1.98 0.08 -18.80
C ALA A 79 3.41 -0.14 -19.36
N ARG A 80 4.34 0.77 -19.07
CA ARG A 80 5.77 0.61 -19.44
C ARG A 80 6.44 -0.56 -18.73
N HIS A 81 5.85 -1.02 -17.63
CA HIS A 81 6.28 -2.18 -16.84
C HIS A 81 5.39 -3.41 -17.07
N GLY A 82 4.53 -3.39 -18.10
CA GLY A 82 3.62 -4.48 -18.44
C GLY A 82 2.43 -4.63 -17.50
N ILE A 83 2.15 -3.62 -16.65
CA ILE A 83 1.02 -3.66 -15.70
C ILE A 83 -0.16 -2.90 -16.31
N THR A 84 -1.25 -3.64 -16.54
CA THR A 84 -2.52 -3.12 -17.04
C THR A 84 -3.48 -2.75 -15.91
N GLU A 85 -4.55 -2.01 -16.22
CA GLU A 85 -5.60 -1.74 -15.25
C GLU A 85 -6.24 -3.02 -14.69
N ALA A 86 -6.52 -4.01 -15.56
CA ALA A 86 -7.11 -5.28 -15.13
C ALA A 86 -6.25 -5.99 -14.07
N GLN A 87 -4.92 -5.90 -14.18
CA GLN A 87 -4.01 -6.48 -13.21
C GLN A 87 -3.98 -5.73 -11.86
N LEU A 88 -4.44 -4.49 -11.80
CA LEU A 88 -4.58 -3.77 -10.52
C LEU A 88 -5.74 -4.29 -9.65
N TYR A 89 -6.63 -5.12 -10.19
CA TYR A 89 -7.62 -5.85 -9.39
C TYR A 89 -7.06 -7.14 -8.79
N GLU A 90 -5.86 -7.58 -9.23
CA GLU A 90 -5.15 -8.70 -8.63
C GLU A 90 -4.45 -8.25 -7.35
N PRO A 91 -4.75 -8.87 -6.18
CA PRO A 91 -4.26 -8.39 -4.90
C PRO A 91 -2.74 -8.20 -4.84
N CYS A 92 -1.98 -9.19 -5.29
CA CYS A 92 -0.52 -9.13 -5.21
C CYS A 92 0.08 -8.03 -6.09
N THR A 93 -0.46 -7.82 -7.28
CA THR A 93 -0.04 -6.74 -8.17
C THR A 93 -0.35 -5.38 -7.56
N ASN A 94 -1.55 -5.21 -7.02
CA ASN A 94 -1.97 -3.96 -6.39
C ASN A 94 -1.09 -3.62 -5.17
N ILE A 95 -0.81 -4.61 -4.30
CA ILE A 95 0.08 -4.46 -3.14
C ILE A 95 1.50 -4.05 -3.58
N GLN A 96 2.05 -4.69 -4.62
CA GLN A 96 3.38 -4.35 -5.15
C GLN A 96 3.43 -2.90 -5.66
N VAL A 97 2.42 -2.47 -6.40
CA VAL A 97 2.33 -1.09 -6.92
C VAL A 97 2.16 -0.09 -5.77
N GLY A 98 1.27 -0.38 -4.81
CA GLY A 98 1.08 0.47 -3.63
C GLY A 98 2.34 0.61 -2.78
N ALA A 99 3.06 -0.49 -2.57
CA ALA A 99 4.36 -0.49 -1.88
C ALA A 99 5.40 0.35 -2.62
N TRP A 100 5.47 0.23 -3.94
CA TRP A 100 6.35 1.08 -4.76
C TRP A 100 6.01 2.57 -4.61
N LEU A 101 4.73 2.95 -4.67
CA LEU A 101 4.30 4.35 -4.50
C LEU A 101 4.63 4.88 -3.10
N LEU A 102 4.43 4.07 -2.05
CA LEU A 102 4.76 4.46 -0.69
C LEU A 102 6.27 4.62 -0.48
N ALA A 103 7.07 3.70 -1.02
CA ALA A 103 8.53 3.80 -1.00
C ALA A 103 9.01 5.04 -1.76
N HIS A 104 8.37 5.38 -2.88
CA HIS A 104 8.65 6.61 -3.61
C HIS A 104 8.33 7.86 -2.77
N SER A 105 7.23 7.83 -2.01
CA SER A 105 6.93 8.91 -1.06
C SER A 105 8.01 9.05 0.01
N PHE A 106 8.52 7.95 0.56
CA PHE A 106 9.61 7.97 1.53
C PHE A 106 10.92 8.50 0.93
N ALA A 107 11.24 8.13 -0.30
CA ALA A 107 12.43 8.61 -0.97
C ALA A 107 12.41 10.14 -1.20
N ARG A 108 11.23 10.71 -1.41
CA ARG A 108 11.07 12.15 -1.66
C ARG A 108 10.93 12.99 -0.40
N ASN A 109 10.31 12.46 0.65
CA ASN A 109 9.91 13.21 1.84
C ASN A 109 10.64 12.73 3.12
N GLY A 110 11.58 11.79 2.99
CA GLY A 110 12.17 11.09 4.14
C GLY A 110 11.21 10.03 4.73
N VAL A 111 11.75 9.15 5.58
CA VAL A 111 10.96 8.12 6.28
C VAL A 111 10.26 8.76 7.47
N SER A 112 8.99 9.10 7.30
CA SER A 112 8.19 9.84 8.29
C SER A 112 6.69 9.59 8.13
N TRP A 113 5.91 9.95 9.13
CA TRP A 113 4.45 9.93 9.05
C TRP A 113 3.91 10.97 8.05
N ASP A 114 4.63 12.07 7.82
CA ASP A 114 4.27 13.01 6.75
C ASP A 114 4.37 12.36 5.38
N ALA A 115 5.40 11.54 5.15
CA ALA A 115 5.54 10.79 3.91
C ALA A 115 4.46 9.69 3.75
N VAL A 116 4.01 9.05 4.85
CA VAL A 116 2.80 8.19 4.81
C VAL A 116 1.59 9.03 4.42
N GLY A 117 1.44 10.21 5.01
CA GLY A 117 0.38 11.16 4.66
C GLY A 117 0.40 11.59 3.19
N ALA A 118 1.59 11.75 2.63
CA ALA A 118 1.77 12.14 1.24
C ALA A 118 1.35 11.07 0.23
N TYR A 119 1.21 9.81 0.65
CA TYR A 119 0.63 8.75 -0.18
C TYR A 119 -0.78 9.12 -0.67
N ASN A 120 -1.63 9.65 0.22
CA ASN A 120 -2.98 10.09 -0.10
C ASN A 120 -3.02 11.56 -0.52
N ALA A 121 -2.28 12.45 0.17
CA ALA A 121 -2.28 13.89 -0.06
C ALA A 121 -0.97 14.35 -0.70
N ALA A 122 -0.89 14.25 -2.04
CA ALA A 122 0.27 14.75 -2.80
C ALA A 122 0.42 16.28 -2.71
N CYS A 123 -0.65 16.99 -2.32
CA CYS A 123 -0.67 18.45 -2.14
C CYS A 123 -0.34 19.25 -3.41
N SER A 124 -0.75 18.77 -4.56
CA SER A 124 -0.70 19.52 -5.80
C SER A 124 -1.52 20.81 -5.72
N GLU A 125 -2.70 20.75 -5.13
CA GLU A 125 -3.64 21.86 -4.96
C GLU A 125 -3.58 22.46 -3.55
N LEU A 126 -3.57 21.63 -2.50
CA LEU A 126 -3.46 22.08 -1.12
C LEU A 126 -2.03 22.58 -0.82
N LYS A 127 -1.91 23.71 -0.14
CA LYS A 127 -0.61 24.29 0.25
C LYS A 127 -0.59 24.61 1.75
N GLY A 128 0.61 24.83 2.27
CA GLY A 128 0.83 25.25 3.66
C GLY A 128 0.14 24.33 4.68
N THR A 129 -0.49 24.92 5.67
CA THR A 129 -1.15 24.22 6.78
C THR A 129 -2.24 23.25 6.31
N ALA A 130 -2.98 23.58 5.25
CA ALA A 130 -4.02 22.71 4.72
C ALA A 130 -3.45 21.38 4.19
N CYS A 131 -2.30 21.45 3.53
CA CYS A 131 -1.57 20.25 3.08
C CYS A 131 -1.08 19.43 4.28
N THR A 132 -0.39 20.04 5.22
CA THR A 132 0.13 19.37 6.42
C THR A 132 -1.01 18.70 7.21
N GLN A 133 -2.12 19.37 7.39
CA GLN A 133 -3.28 18.80 8.08
C GLN A 133 -3.91 17.63 7.31
N ALA A 134 -3.98 17.69 5.98
CA ALA A 134 -4.52 16.58 5.17
C ALA A 134 -3.63 15.34 5.33
N ARG A 135 -2.31 15.49 5.24
CA ARG A 135 -1.34 14.42 5.46
C ARG A 135 -1.42 13.85 6.87
N ALA A 136 -1.46 14.71 7.89
CA ALA A 136 -1.56 14.26 9.27
C ALA A 136 -2.83 13.46 9.54
N ARG A 137 -3.99 13.90 9.01
CA ARG A 137 -5.25 13.15 9.15
C ARG A 137 -5.16 11.74 8.55
N TYR A 138 -4.60 11.62 7.35
CA TYR A 138 -4.43 10.33 6.71
C TYR A 138 -3.43 9.44 7.48
N ALA A 139 -2.27 9.98 7.84
CA ALA A 139 -1.26 9.27 8.62
C ALA A 139 -1.84 8.73 9.93
N TRP A 140 -2.68 9.50 10.64
CA TRP A 140 -3.40 9.05 11.84
C TRP A 140 -4.39 7.91 11.56
N GLN A 141 -5.07 7.93 10.40
CA GLN A 141 -5.95 6.82 10.03
C GLN A 141 -5.14 5.53 9.84
N VAL A 142 -3.98 5.61 9.16
CA VAL A 142 -3.08 4.46 8.98
C VAL A 142 -2.51 3.98 10.32
N TYR A 143 -2.00 4.90 11.14
CA TYR A 143 -1.45 4.57 12.46
C TYR A 143 -2.43 3.76 13.33
N ARG A 144 -3.69 4.15 13.38
CA ARG A 144 -4.73 3.43 14.13
C ARG A 144 -5.08 2.05 13.57
N LYS A 145 -4.66 1.73 12.36
CA LYS A 145 -4.84 0.39 11.77
C LYS A 145 -3.63 -0.53 11.98
N LEU A 146 -2.53 -0.02 12.54
CA LEU A 146 -1.40 -0.86 12.92
C LEU A 146 -1.77 -1.82 14.07
N PRO A 147 -1.14 -3.01 14.15
CA PRO A 147 -1.32 -3.93 15.27
C PRO A 147 -0.96 -3.28 16.60
N ALA A 148 -1.74 -3.56 17.65
CA ALA A 148 -1.58 -2.95 18.98
C ALA A 148 -0.19 -3.18 19.61
N SER A 149 0.49 -4.26 19.27
CA SER A 149 1.87 -4.57 19.73
C SER A 149 2.90 -3.52 19.29
N ARG A 150 2.62 -2.71 18.27
CA ARG A 150 3.48 -1.60 17.83
C ARG A 150 2.96 -0.23 18.26
N ALA A 151 1.66 -0.12 18.54
CA ALA A 151 1.06 1.11 19.04
C ALA A 151 1.52 1.45 20.47
N THR A 152 1.84 0.45 21.30
CA THR A 152 2.30 0.62 22.69
C THR A 152 3.74 1.15 22.84
N LEU A 153 4.53 1.17 21.77
CA LEU A 153 5.88 1.77 21.78
C LEU A 153 5.91 3.26 21.45
N ALA A 154 4.77 3.86 21.19
CA ALA A 154 4.64 5.27 20.81
C ALA A 154 3.96 6.07 21.94
N VAL A 155 4.76 6.50 22.90
CA VAL A 155 4.33 7.40 23.97
C VAL A 155 4.54 8.84 23.52
N ASP A 156 3.89 9.25 22.46
CA ASP A 156 3.63 10.67 22.20
C ASP A 156 2.49 10.85 21.19
N ALA A 157 1.30 11.11 21.70
CA ALA A 157 0.09 11.27 20.90
C ALA A 157 0.11 12.50 19.96
N ALA A 158 1.07 13.41 20.15
CA ALA A 158 1.23 14.61 19.34
C ALA A 158 2.20 14.42 18.16
N ASN A 159 3.05 13.41 18.22
CA ASN A 159 4.08 13.17 17.19
C ASN A 159 4.21 11.66 16.93
N PRO A 160 3.55 11.10 15.90
CA PRO A 160 3.67 9.68 15.60
C PRO A 160 5.14 9.30 15.41
N PRO A 161 5.55 8.09 15.85
CA PRO A 161 6.96 7.70 15.83
C PRO A 161 7.53 7.75 14.41
N SER A 162 8.78 8.22 14.30
CA SER A 162 9.56 8.08 13.09
C SER A 162 9.71 6.60 12.77
N ILE A 163 9.42 6.20 11.54
CA ILE A 163 9.69 4.84 11.08
C ILE A 163 11.20 4.75 10.89
N ALA A 164 11.89 4.05 11.78
CA ALA A 164 13.32 3.80 11.61
C ALA A 164 13.55 3.09 10.27
N ALA A 165 14.34 3.69 9.40
CA ALA A 165 14.79 3.02 8.19
C ALA A 165 15.65 1.81 8.60
N PRO A 166 15.45 0.61 8.02
CA PRO A 166 16.42 -0.46 8.18
C PRO A 166 17.77 0.03 7.62
N GLU A 167 18.84 -0.23 8.32
CA GLU A 167 20.19 0.29 8.08
C GLU A 167 20.77 -0.06 6.69
N HIS A 168 20.07 -0.87 5.90
CA HIS A 168 20.43 -1.26 4.52
C HIS A 168 19.18 -1.46 3.63
N ALA A 169 18.30 -0.47 3.55
CA ALA A 169 17.30 -0.47 2.49
C ALA A 169 17.98 -0.12 1.16
N VAL A 170 18.53 -1.11 0.46
CA VAL A 170 18.90 -0.97 -0.94
C VAL A 170 17.62 -0.83 -1.75
N VAL A 171 17.16 0.40 -1.90
CA VAL A 171 16.12 0.71 -2.88
C VAL A 171 16.76 0.42 -4.25
N PRO A 172 16.21 -0.50 -5.05
CA PRO A 172 16.80 -0.78 -6.34
C PRO A 172 16.75 0.50 -7.20
N VAL A 173 17.91 1.11 -7.39
CA VAL A 173 18.14 2.36 -8.13
C VAL A 173 17.57 2.31 -9.56
N ALA A 174 17.42 1.13 -10.13
CA ALA A 174 16.91 0.94 -11.49
C ALA A 174 15.46 1.37 -11.71
N LEU A 175 14.61 1.37 -10.67
CA LEU A 175 13.22 1.86 -10.78
C LEU A 175 13.09 3.35 -10.49
N MET A 176 14.06 3.94 -9.77
CA MET A 176 14.05 5.36 -9.41
C MET A 176 14.57 6.27 -10.54
N ALA A 177 15.45 5.78 -11.41
CA ALA A 177 16.12 6.59 -12.44
C ALA A 177 15.24 6.91 -13.66
N ARG A 178 13.98 6.43 -13.73
CA ARG A 178 13.14 6.58 -14.93
C ARG A 178 11.79 7.27 -14.70
N VAL A 179 11.60 7.94 -13.58
CA VAL A 179 10.39 8.75 -13.35
C VAL A 179 10.82 10.20 -13.20
N SER A 180 11.24 10.80 -14.32
CA SER A 180 11.19 12.25 -14.48
C SER A 180 9.85 12.66 -15.10
N PRO A 181 9.33 13.85 -14.77
CA PRO A 181 7.99 14.31 -15.07
C PRO A 181 7.64 14.34 -16.55
#